data_d78403ed310002a5bea0f8bb29a18155
#
_entry.id   d78403ed310002a5bea0f8bb29a18155
#
_cell.length_a   1.000
_cell.length_b   1.000
_cell.length_c   1.000
_cell.angle_alpha   90.00
_cell.angle_beta   90.00
_cell.angle_gamma   90.00
#
_symmetry.space_group_name_H-M   'P 1'
#
loop_
_entity.id
_entity.type
_entity.pdbx_description
1 polymer ?
#
loop_
_entity_poly.entity_id
_entity_poly.type
_entity_poly.pdbx_seq_one_letter_code
_entity_poly.pdbx_strand_id
1 'polypeptide(L)'
;MLTEFGKCLRKIRIDKAELLKDMAEKLQVTSAYLSAVEHGKREIPDDWIRKICKFYDLSSIEMQALLDAADQSRLMVKFDLRGRSKDESELINAFARKLLR
;
A
#
# COMPACT_ATOMS: atom_id res chain seq x y z
N MET A 1 -5.64 -11.51 -0.38
CA MET A 1 -5.07 -11.26 0.95
C MET A 1 -4.56 -9.82 1.03
N LEU A 2 -4.80 -9.15 2.12
CA LEU A 2 -4.36 -7.75 2.27
C LEU A 2 -2.84 -7.65 2.31
N THR A 3 -2.31 -6.70 1.55
CA THR A 3 -0.89 -6.32 1.64
C THR A 3 -0.67 -5.50 2.91
N GLU A 4 0.59 -5.25 3.25
CA GLU A 4 0.91 -4.38 4.39
C GLU A 4 0.33 -2.97 4.18
N PHE A 5 0.37 -2.47 2.96
CA PHE A 5 -0.25 -1.18 2.63
C PHE A 5 -1.78 -1.23 2.85
N GLY A 6 -2.41 -2.31 2.40
CA GLY A 6 -3.85 -2.50 2.59
C GLY A 6 -4.24 -2.55 4.05
N LYS A 7 -3.46 -3.24 4.87
CA LYS A 7 -3.67 -3.28 6.32
C LYS A 7 -3.56 -1.90 6.94
N CYS A 8 -2.58 -1.12 6.50
CA CYS A 8 -2.36 0.23 6.98
C CYS A 8 -3.56 1.14 6.67
N LEU A 9 -4.07 1.06 5.43
CA LEU A 9 -5.24 1.85 5.03
C LEU A 9 -6.48 1.44 5.81
N ARG A 10 -6.67 0.15 6.02
CA ARG A 10 -7.80 -0.36 6.81
C ARG A 10 -7.73 0.16 8.25
N LYS A 11 -6.56 0.16 8.85
CA LYS A 11 -6.36 0.69 10.19
C LYS A 11 -6.73 2.17 10.27
N ILE A 12 -6.31 2.96 9.28
CA ILE A 12 -6.65 4.37 9.22
C ILE A 12 -8.18 4.55 9.18
N ARG A 13 -8.87 3.76 8.36
CA ARG A 13 -10.33 3.84 8.27
C ARG A 13 -11.00 3.47 9.59
N ILE A 14 -10.52 2.41 10.24
CA ILE A 14 -11.06 2.00 11.53
C ILE A 14 -10.91 3.13 12.55
N ASP A 15 -9.73 3.74 12.62
CA ASP A 15 -9.45 4.83 13.55
C ASP A 15 -10.34 6.05 13.29
N LYS A 16 -10.75 6.27 12.05
CA LYS A 16 -11.58 7.40 11.65
C LYS A 16 -13.06 7.03 11.50
N ALA A 17 -13.44 5.80 11.81
CA ALA A 17 -14.80 5.28 11.65
C ALA A 17 -15.31 5.45 10.22
N GLU A 18 -14.47 5.18 9.23
CA GLU A 18 -14.81 5.29 7.82
C GLU A 18 -14.96 3.93 7.17
N LEU A 19 -15.79 3.90 6.12
CA LEU A 19 -15.96 2.74 5.27
C LEU A 19 -15.01 2.83 4.07
N LEU A 20 -14.83 1.70 3.39
CA LEU A 20 -14.02 1.64 2.17
C LEU A 20 -14.47 2.71 1.15
N LYS A 21 -15.77 2.86 0.95
CA LYS A 21 -16.31 3.83 0.00
C LYS A 21 -15.94 5.27 0.35
N ASP A 22 -15.84 5.58 1.64
CA ASP A 22 -15.51 6.94 2.07
C ASP A 22 -14.08 7.29 1.67
N MET A 23 -13.15 6.37 1.88
CA MET A 23 -11.77 6.56 1.47
C MET A 23 -11.64 6.61 -0.05
N ALA A 24 -12.37 5.74 -0.76
CA ALA A 24 -12.38 5.73 -2.22
C ALA A 24 -12.84 7.07 -2.78
N GLU A 25 -13.87 7.67 -2.20
CA GLU A 25 -14.36 8.99 -2.61
C GLU A 25 -13.27 10.06 -2.41
N LYS A 26 -12.58 10.04 -1.27
CA LYS A 26 -11.50 10.99 -1.00
C LYS A 26 -10.37 10.86 -2.02
N LEU A 27 -10.08 9.63 -2.44
CA LEU A 27 -9.03 9.36 -3.43
C LEU A 27 -9.53 9.47 -4.86
N GLN A 28 -10.83 9.75 -5.05
CA GLN A 28 -11.47 9.88 -6.37
C GLN A 28 -11.33 8.63 -7.23
N VAL A 29 -11.51 7.48 -6.60
CA VAL A 29 -11.48 6.18 -7.26
C VAL A 29 -12.71 5.37 -6.84
N THR A 30 -12.93 4.24 -7.51
CA THR A 30 -14.00 3.33 -7.12
C THR A 30 -13.57 2.50 -5.92
N SER A 31 -14.54 2.01 -5.15
CA SER A 31 -14.25 1.08 -4.05
C SER A 31 -13.56 -0.18 -4.56
N ALA A 32 -13.94 -0.66 -5.74
CA ALA A 32 -13.33 -1.84 -6.34
C ALA A 32 -11.85 -1.60 -6.64
N TYR A 33 -11.50 -0.43 -7.17
CA TYR A 33 -10.11 -0.09 -7.45
C TYR A 33 -9.29 0.01 -6.16
N LEU A 34 -9.83 0.71 -5.15
CA LEU A 34 -9.15 0.81 -3.86
C LEU A 34 -8.93 -0.57 -3.26
N SER A 35 -9.93 -1.43 -3.29
CA SER A 35 -9.83 -2.80 -2.80
C SER A 35 -8.73 -3.58 -3.54
N ALA A 36 -8.68 -3.43 -4.87
CA ALA A 36 -7.67 -4.11 -5.68
C ALA A 36 -6.25 -3.67 -5.30
N VAL A 37 -6.05 -2.39 -5.03
CA VAL A 37 -4.75 -1.87 -4.57
C VAL A 37 -4.42 -2.45 -3.19
N GLU A 38 -5.39 -2.48 -2.29
CA GLU A 38 -5.17 -3.01 -0.94
C GLU A 38 -4.82 -4.49 -0.92
N HIS A 39 -5.29 -5.23 -1.92
CA HIS A 39 -5.00 -6.67 -2.05
C HIS A 39 -3.83 -6.97 -2.96
N GLY A 40 -3.11 -5.95 -3.41
CA GLY A 40 -1.92 -6.13 -4.23
C GLY A 40 -2.19 -6.53 -5.67
N LYS A 41 -3.41 -6.39 -6.14
CA LYS A 41 -3.79 -6.69 -7.53
C LYS A 41 -3.57 -5.52 -8.47
N ARG A 42 -3.34 -4.35 -7.92
CA ARG A 42 -3.00 -3.14 -8.66
C ARG A 42 -1.88 -2.43 -7.93
N GLU A 43 -1.04 -1.72 -8.67
CA GLU A 43 0.03 -0.93 -8.07
C GLU A 43 -0.53 0.27 -7.33
N ILE A 44 0.20 0.71 -6.31
CA ILE A 44 -0.15 1.90 -5.54
C ILE A 44 0.17 3.13 -6.40
N PRO A 45 -0.82 3.98 -6.70
CA PRO A 45 -0.52 5.23 -7.43
C PRO A 45 0.45 6.11 -6.63
N ASP A 46 1.34 6.78 -7.35
CA ASP A 46 2.44 7.54 -6.74
C ASP A 46 1.99 8.65 -5.82
N ASP A 47 0.83 9.25 -6.10
CA ASP A 47 0.33 10.38 -5.32
C ASP A 47 -0.50 9.98 -4.10
N TRP A 48 -0.78 8.70 -3.91
CA TRP A 48 -1.65 8.25 -2.82
C TRP A 48 -1.06 8.49 -1.44
N ILE A 49 0.25 8.30 -1.27
CA ILE A 49 0.89 8.52 0.03
C ILE A 49 0.65 9.96 0.48
N ARG A 50 0.93 10.92 -0.40
CA ARG A 50 0.74 12.34 -0.09
C ARG A 50 -0.72 12.67 0.19
N LYS A 51 -1.63 12.16 -0.64
CA LYS A 51 -3.07 12.41 -0.48
C LYS A 51 -3.59 11.85 0.82
N ILE A 52 -3.22 10.63 1.16
CA ILE A 52 -3.69 9.98 2.38
C ILE A 52 -3.16 10.70 3.61
N CYS A 53 -1.87 11.06 3.60
CA CYS A 53 -1.30 11.82 4.71
C CYS A 53 -2.03 13.15 4.93
N LYS A 54 -2.40 13.80 3.85
CA LYS A 54 -3.10 15.09 3.91
C LYS A 54 -4.55 14.92 4.36
N PHE A 55 -5.29 13.98 3.75
CA PHE A 55 -6.71 13.79 4.07
C PHE A 55 -6.94 13.33 5.50
N TYR A 56 -6.02 12.55 6.04
CA TYR A 56 -6.17 11.95 7.37
C TYR A 56 -5.27 12.60 8.42
N ASP A 57 -4.57 13.66 8.05
CA ASP A 57 -3.70 14.42 8.96
C ASP A 57 -2.77 13.49 9.76
N LEU A 58 -2.03 12.67 9.05
CA LEU A 58 -1.17 11.67 9.67
C LEU A 58 0.04 12.31 10.34
N SER A 59 0.42 11.79 11.50
CA SER A 59 1.65 12.19 12.19
C SER A 59 2.87 11.71 11.39
N SER A 60 4.05 12.20 11.76
CA SER A 60 5.30 11.78 11.14
C SER A 60 5.51 10.26 11.27
N ILE A 61 5.17 9.71 12.43
CA ILE A 61 5.30 8.27 12.69
C ILE A 61 4.34 7.48 11.80
N GLU A 62 3.08 7.94 11.72
CA GLU A 62 2.07 7.30 10.87
C GLU A 62 2.44 7.38 9.39
N MET A 63 2.95 8.53 8.96
CA MET A 63 3.40 8.71 7.58
C MET A 63 4.54 7.75 7.26
N GLN A 64 5.52 7.61 8.16
CA GLN A 64 6.64 6.71 7.95
C GLN A 64 6.16 5.26 7.87
N ALA A 65 5.23 4.87 8.73
CA ALA A 65 4.65 3.53 8.69
C ALA A 65 3.94 3.27 7.36
N LEU A 66 3.23 4.27 6.84
CA LEU A 66 2.55 4.15 5.55
C LEU A 66 3.55 4.02 4.40
N LEU A 67 4.63 4.81 4.42
CA LEU A 67 5.69 4.71 3.43
C LEU A 67 6.34 3.33 3.42
N ASP A 68 6.69 2.83 4.60
CA ASP A 68 7.30 1.51 4.73
C ASP A 68 6.37 0.41 4.22
N ALA A 69 5.10 0.49 4.57
CA ALA A 69 4.10 -0.46 4.10
C ALA A 69 3.94 -0.42 2.58
N ALA A 70 3.94 0.78 2.01
CA ALA A 70 3.87 0.96 0.56
C ALA A 70 5.08 0.35 -0.14
N ASP A 71 6.27 0.56 0.38
CA ASP A 71 7.49 -0.01 -0.18
C ASP A 71 7.45 -1.53 -0.21
N GLN A 72 7.06 -2.14 0.90
CA GLN A 72 6.94 -3.60 0.98
C GLN A 72 5.90 -4.13 0.00
N SER A 73 4.75 -3.46 -0.07
CA SER A 73 3.66 -3.87 -0.95
C SER A 73 4.03 -3.74 -2.42
N ARG A 74 4.77 -2.70 -2.78
CA ARG A 74 5.22 -2.48 -4.16
C ARG A 74 6.13 -3.60 -4.63
N LEU A 75 7.00 -4.09 -3.77
CA LEU A 75 7.85 -5.23 -4.10
C LEU A 75 7.03 -6.48 -4.35
N MET A 76 6.04 -6.75 -3.51
CA MET A 76 5.18 -7.92 -3.64
C MET A 76 4.31 -7.85 -4.89
N VAL A 77 3.77 -6.70 -5.21
CA VAL A 77 2.96 -6.49 -6.42
C VAL A 77 3.81 -6.74 -7.66
N LYS A 78 5.02 -6.22 -7.70
CA LYS A 78 5.93 -6.47 -8.84
C LYS A 78 6.22 -7.95 -9.01
N PHE A 79 6.41 -8.65 -7.92
CA PHE A 79 6.63 -10.09 -7.95
C PHE A 79 5.43 -10.81 -8.57
N ASP A 80 4.23 -10.51 -8.10
CA ASP A 80 3.01 -11.14 -8.58
C ASP A 80 2.74 -10.85 -10.05
N LEU A 81 2.90 -9.58 -10.45
CA LEU A 81 2.62 -9.15 -11.82
C LEU A 81 3.60 -9.71 -12.83
N ARG A 82 4.83 -9.99 -12.41
CA ARG A 82 5.83 -10.61 -13.27
C ARG A 82 5.66 -12.13 -13.35
N GLY A 83 4.75 -12.67 -12.57
CA GLY A 83 4.50 -14.10 -12.56
C GLY A 83 5.75 -14.89 -12.26
N ARG A 84 6.14 -14.95 -11.03
CA ARG A 84 7.31 -15.71 -10.59
C ARG A 84 8.53 -15.47 -11.47
N SER A 85 9.02 -14.32 -11.33
CA SER A 85 10.16 -13.83 -12.05
C SER A 85 11.23 -14.89 -12.28
N LYS A 86 11.84 -14.78 -13.43
CA LYS A 86 13.03 -15.56 -13.81
C LYS A 86 14.14 -15.44 -12.78
N ASP A 87 14.12 -14.41 -11.97
CA ASP A 87 15.20 -14.10 -11.05
C ASP A 87 14.67 -13.91 -9.64
N GLU A 88 14.22 -15.02 -9.07
CA GLU A 88 13.76 -15.04 -7.69
C GLU A 88 14.86 -14.59 -6.73
N SER A 89 16.12 -14.92 -7.03
CA SER A 89 17.26 -14.52 -6.20
C SER A 89 17.39 -13.00 -6.13
N GLU A 90 17.25 -12.33 -7.25
CA GLU A 90 17.32 -10.87 -7.30
C GLU A 90 16.21 -10.24 -6.49
N LEU A 91 15.00 -10.79 -6.59
CA LEU A 91 13.85 -10.31 -5.86
C LEU A 91 14.02 -10.49 -4.35
N ILE A 92 14.49 -11.65 -3.94
CA ILE A 92 14.76 -11.95 -2.55
C ILE A 92 15.83 -11.02 -2.01
N ASN A 93 16.90 -10.79 -2.77
CA ASN A 93 17.97 -9.88 -2.37
C ASN A 93 17.48 -8.44 -2.24
N ALA A 94 16.65 -7.98 -3.16
CA ALA A 94 16.07 -6.64 -3.10
C ALA A 94 15.20 -6.48 -1.87
N PHE A 95 14.38 -7.49 -1.57
CA PHE A 95 13.52 -7.50 -0.39
C PHE A 95 14.35 -7.49 0.89
N ALA A 96 15.38 -8.32 0.95
CA ALA A 96 16.27 -8.40 2.12
C ALA A 96 16.97 -7.06 2.36
N ARG A 97 17.44 -6.40 1.31
CA ARG A 97 18.08 -5.09 1.45
C ARG A 97 17.13 -4.05 2.05
N LYS A 98 15.86 -4.09 1.67
CA LYS A 98 14.85 -3.19 2.24
C LYS A 98 14.63 -3.46 3.71
N LEU A 99 14.59 -4.71 4.10
CA LEU A 99 14.39 -5.10 5.50
C LEU A 99 15.58 -4.76 6.39
N LEU A 100 16.78 -4.75 5.82
CA LEU A 100 18.02 -4.55 6.58
C LEU A 100 18.46 -3.09 6.68
N ARG A 101 17.70 -2.19 6.13
CA ARG A 101 18.02 -0.77 6.20
C ARG A 101 18.05 -0.24 7.63
#